data_3253484c775a3702bd92526c1908da8b
#
_entry.id   3253484c775a3702bd92526c1908da8b
#
_cell.length_a   1.000
_cell.length_b   1.000
_cell.length_c   1.000
_cell.angle_alpha   90.00
_cell.angle_beta   90.00
_cell.angle_gamma   90.00
#
_symmetry.space_group_name_H-M   'P 1'
#
loop_
_entity.id
_entity.type
_entity.pdbx_description
1 polymer ?
#
loop_
_entity_poly.entity_id
_entity_poly.type
_entity_poly.pdbx_seq_one_letter_code
_entity_poly.pdbx_strand_id
1 'polypeptide(L)'
;MKVEIITTGTELLLGEILNTNVQYLSRKLNNIGFDVLYHTTVGDNPERMRAVLEQAMQRADIIITSGGLGPTRGDITKEMVMEVCHTEGYLDLDTWGRIDAYFAKKGLCPSQNNEKQAYVPIGAEVLQNDVGTAPGLW
;
A
#
# COMPACT_ATOMS: atom_id res chain seq x y z
N MET A 1 13.15 16.91 -2.90
CA MET A 1 13.16 15.42 -2.80
C MET A 1 12.27 14.89 -3.91
N LYS A 2 12.79 13.92 -4.66
CA LYS A 2 12.08 13.29 -5.79
C LYS A 2 11.13 12.23 -5.29
N VAL A 3 9.89 12.29 -5.69
CA VAL A 3 8.85 11.33 -5.29
C VAL A 3 8.34 10.58 -6.51
N GLU A 4 8.15 9.28 -6.38
CA GLU A 4 7.37 8.46 -7.29
C GLU A 4 6.13 7.92 -6.59
N ILE A 5 4.97 8.03 -7.24
CA ILE A 5 3.73 7.43 -6.77
C ILE A 5 3.44 6.18 -7.62
N ILE A 6 3.34 5.04 -6.96
CA ILE A 6 2.98 3.76 -7.59
C ILE A 6 1.57 3.38 -7.17
N THR A 7 0.69 3.21 -8.12
CA THR A 7 -0.69 2.75 -7.86
C THR A 7 -0.88 1.34 -8.39
N THR A 8 -1.59 0.52 -7.62
CA THR A 8 -1.84 -0.87 -7.96
C THR A 8 -3.31 -1.13 -8.14
N GLY A 9 -3.64 -1.89 -9.15
CA GLY A 9 -5.00 -2.28 -9.48
C GLY A 9 -5.17 -2.49 -10.98
N THR A 10 -5.64 -3.66 -11.35
CA THR A 10 -5.91 -4.00 -12.74
C THR A 10 -7.01 -3.11 -13.33
N GLU A 11 -8.00 -2.71 -12.52
CA GLU A 11 -9.09 -1.82 -12.88
C GLU A 11 -8.60 -0.42 -13.29
N LEU A 12 -7.47 0.05 -12.70
CA LEU A 12 -6.84 1.31 -13.09
C LEU A 12 -6.23 1.22 -14.49
N LEU A 13 -5.58 0.09 -14.81
CA LEU A 13 -4.99 -0.15 -16.12
C LEU A 13 -6.05 -0.28 -17.22
N LEU A 14 -7.19 -0.89 -16.89
CA LEU A 14 -8.31 -1.06 -17.81
C LEU A 14 -9.11 0.25 -18.05
N GLY A 15 -8.84 1.28 -17.23
CA GLY A 15 -9.56 2.55 -17.33
C GLY A 15 -10.99 2.48 -16.77
N GLU A 16 -11.31 1.47 -16.01
CA GLU A 16 -12.64 1.28 -15.40
C GLU A 16 -12.90 2.32 -14.30
N ILE A 17 -11.85 2.77 -13.61
CA ILE A 17 -11.92 3.81 -12.58
C ILE A 17 -10.84 4.87 -12.80
N LEU A 18 -11.13 6.08 -12.33
CA LEU A 18 -10.17 7.18 -12.33
C LEU A 18 -9.19 7.04 -11.16
N ASN A 19 -7.91 7.30 -11.43
CA ASN A 19 -6.87 7.31 -10.41
C ASN A 19 -6.87 8.61 -9.60
N THR A 20 -7.89 8.77 -8.75
CA THR A 20 -8.07 9.97 -7.91
C THR A 20 -7.02 10.06 -6.79
N ASN A 21 -6.48 8.92 -6.34
CA ASN A 21 -5.43 8.88 -5.31
C ASN A 21 -4.15 9.57 -5.78
N VAL A 22 -3.72 9.32 -7.01
CA VAL A 22 -2.55 10.00 -7.59
C VAL A 22 -2.76 11.51 -7.62
N GLN A 23 -3.92 11.96 -8.10
CA GLN A 23 -4.23 13.39 -8.16
C GLN A 23 -4.17 14.04 -6.76
N TYR A 24 -4.77 13.38 -5.76
CA TYR A 24 -4.79 13.88 -4.38
C TYR A 24 -3.38 13.94 -3.80
N LEU A 25 -2.63 12.84 -3.87
CA LEU A 25 -1.26 12.75 -3.34
C LEU A 25 -0.33 13.77 -3.99
N SER A 26 -0.36 13.86 -5.33
CA SER A 26 0.49 14.82 -6.06
C SER A 26 0.25 16.26 -5.60
N ARG A 27 -1.02 16.67 -5.47
CA ARG A 27 -1.34 18.02 -4.98
C ARG A 27 -0.84 18.25 -3.57
N LYS A 28 -1.02 17.28 -2.67
CA LYS A 28 -0.58 17.40 -1.28
C LYS A 28 0.94 17.47 -1.17
N LEU A 29 1.65 16.62 -1.90
CA LEU A 29 3.12 16.57 -1.89
C LEU A 29 3.72 17.85 -2.48
N ASN A 30 3.21 18.32 -3.62
CA ASN A 30 3.68 19.58 -4.23
C ASN A 30 3.47 20.78 -3.30
N ASN A 31 2.34 20.82 -2.57
CA ASN A 31 2.05 21.92 -1.63
C ASN A 31 3.04 21.99 -0.46
N ILE A 32 3.70 20.89 -0.12
CA ILE A 32 4.72 20.84 0.94
C ILE A 32 6.16 20.78 0.38
N GLY A 33 6.33 21.03 -0.93
CA GLY A 33 7.64 21.23 -1.56
C GLY A 33 8.34 19.94 -2.02
N PHE A 34 7.60 18.83 -2.21
CA PHE A 34 8.14 17.62 -2.82
C PHE A 34 7.94 17.63 -4.34
N ASP A 35 8.94 17.14 -5.07
CA ASP A 35 8.90 17.03 -6.54
C ASP A 35 8.36 15.67 -6.94
N VAL A 36 7.07 15.57 -7.24
CA VAL A 36 6.49 14.34 -7.79
C VAL A 36 6.87 14.22 -9.25
N LEU A 37 7.85 13.38 -9.55
CA LEU A 37 8.41 13.25 -10.91
C LEU A 37 7.84 12.09 -11.71
N TYR A 38 7.32 11.06 -11.03
CA TYR A 38 6.83 9.85 -11.68
C TYR A 38 5.51 9.40 -11.08
N HIS A 39 4.60 8.98 -11.96
CA HIS A 39 3.41 8.19 -11.62
C HIS A 39 3.48 6.88 -12.39
N THR A 40 3.44 5.78 -11.69
CA THR A 40 3.42 4.46 -12.29
C THR A 40 2.18 3.70 -11.84
N THR A 41 1.45 3.12 -12.78
CA THR A 41 0.32 2.23 -12.46
C THR A 41 0.68 0.82 -12.90
N VAL A 42 0.47 -0.16 -12.02
CA VAL A 42 0.76 -1.56 -12.26
C VAL A 42 -0.43 -2.43 -11.86
N GLY A 43 -0.69 -3.48 -12.62
CA GLY A 43 -1.71 -4.47 -12.28
C GLY A 43 -1.23 -5.45 -11.20
N ASP A 44 -2.17 -6.27 -10.71
CA ASP A 44 -1.96 -7.24 -9.63
C ASP A 44 -1.12 -8.45 -10.09
N ASN A 45 0.13 -8.20 -10.42
CA ASN A 45 1.10 -9.19 -10.89
C ASN A 45 2.44 -9.01 -10.16
N PRO A 46 2.94 -10.05 -9.45
CA PRO A 46 4.15 -9.95 -8.63
C PRO A 46 5.40 -9.53 -9.40
N GLU A 47 5.64 -10.11 -10.58
CA GLU A 47 6.85 -9.83 -11.37
C GLU A 47 6.89 -8.38 -11.87
N ARG A 48 5.74 -7.88 -12.34
CA ARG A 48 5.63 -6.48 -12.80
C ARG A 48 5.76 -5.51 -11.62
N MET A 49 5.14 -5.83 -10.48
CA MET A 49 5.23 -5.01 -9.28
C MET A 49 6.68 -4.92 -8.78
N ARG A 50 7.40 -6.06 -8.73
CA ARG A 50 8.82 -6.08 -8.38
C ARG A 50 9.62 -5.17 -9.31
N ALA A 51 9.48 -5.33 -10.63
CA ALA A 51 10.23 -4.53 -11.60
C ALA A 51 9.95 -3.03 -11.45
N VAL A 52 8.70 -2.64 -11.20
CA VAL A 52 8.32 -1.23 -10.97
C VAL A 52 8.94 -0.69 -9.67
N LEU A 53 8.90 -1.45 -8.58
CA LEU A 53 9.49 -1.05 -7.30
C LEU A 53 11.02 -0.90 -7.42
N GLU A 54 11.71 -1.89 -8.00
CA GLU A 54 13.16 -1.84 -8.23
C GLU A 54 13.56 -0.62 -9.08
N GLN A 55 12.80 -0.32 -10.13
CA GLN A 55 13.04 0.86 -10.96
C GLN A 55 12.83 2.16 -10.17
N ALA A 56 11.77 2.25 -9.38
CA ALA A 56 11.47 3.42 -8.56
C ALA A 56 12.58 3.67 -7.53
N MET A 57 13.12 2.62 -6.90
CA MET A 57 14.22 2.73 -5.94
C MET A 57 15.50 3.32 -6.56
N GLN A 58 15.69 3.21 -7.87
CA GLN A 58 16.87 3.77 -8.55
C GLN A 58 16.73 5.27 -8.88
N ARG A 59 15.51 5.82 -8.89
CA ARG A 59 15.25 7.16 -9.42
C ARG A 59 14.50 8.11 -8.50
N ALA A 60 13.92 7.62 -7.43
CA ALA A 60 13.17 8.42 -6.47
C ALA A 60 13.79 8.33 -5.08
N ASP A 61 13.70 9.43 -4.32
CA ASP A 61 14.13 9.49 -2.91
C ASP A 61 13.03 8.93 -2.00
N ILE A 62 11.77 9.07 -2.41
CA ILE A 62 10.57 8.57 -1.72
C ILE A 62 9.67 7.87 -2.72
N ILE A 63 9.19 6.71 -2.34
CA ILE A 63 8.20 5.94 -3.10
C ILE A 63 6.93 5.83 -2.27
N ILE A 64 5.80 6.22 -2.84
CA ILE A 64 4.49 6.08 -2.19
C ILE A 64 3.66 5.09 -3.00
N THR A 65 3.30 3.99 -2.38
CA THR A 65 2.40 3.00 -2.99
C THR A 65 0.96 3.25 -2.56
N SER A 66 0.00 3.04 -3.45
CA SER A 66 -1.44 3.13 -3.17
C SER A 66 -2.18 2.01 -3.88
N GLY A 67 -2.94 1.24 -3.11
CA GLY A 67 -3.66 0.05 -3.55
C GLY A 67 -2.95 -1.25 -3.13
N GLY A 68 -3.66 -2.38 -3.30
CA GLY A 68 -3.12 -3.70 -3.02
C GLY A 68 -2.80 -4.00 -1.55
N LEU A 69 -3.50 -3.37 -0.60
CA LEU A 69 -3.36 -3.57 0.86
C LEU A 69 -4.55 -4.32 1.47
N GLY A 70 -5.49 -4.77 0.67
CA GLY A 70 -6.65 -5.53 1.11
C GLY A 70 -6.31 -6.97 1.50
N PRO A 71 -7.36 -7.76 1.83
CA PRO A 71 -7.20 -9.14 2.27
C PRO A 71 -7.20 -10.16 1.12
N THR A 72 -7.40 -9.75 -0.13
CA THR A 72 -7.53 -10.67 -1.27
C THR A 72 -6.16 -11.17 -1.77
N ARG A 73 -6.19 -12.17 -2.63
CA ARG A 73 -4.95 -12.69 -3.24
C ARG A 73 -4.29 -11.71 -4.21
N GLY A 74 -5.06 -10.78 -4.78
CA GLY A 74 -4.54 -9.73 -5.65
C GLY A 74 -3.88 -8.58 -4.89
N ASP A 75 -4.15 -8.47 -3.60
CA ASP A 75 -3.54 -7.44 -2.74
C ASP A 75 -2.13 -7.87 -2.33
N ILE A 76 -1.14 -7.55 -3.15
CA ILE A 76 0.25 -8.03 -3.01
C ILE A 76 1.28 -6.92 -2.74
N THR A 77 0.83 -5.67 -2.63
CA THR A 77 1.75 -4.51 -2.53
C THR A 77 2.72 -4.64 -1.38
N LYS A 78 2.24 -4.99 -0.20
CA LYS A 78 3.07 -5.08 1.00
C LYS A 78 4.09 -6.21 0.91
N GLU A 79 3.68 -7.36 0.42
CA GLU A 79 4.54 -8.51 0.20
C GLU A 79 5.67 -8.19 -0.79
N MET A 80 5.34 -7.49 -1.88
CA MET A 80 6.34 -7.09 -2.87
C MET A 80 7.30 -6.03 -2.33
N VAL A 81 6.81 -5.08 -1.53
CA VAL A 81 7.68 -4.11 -0.85
C VAL A 81 8.64 -4.82 0.10
N MET A 82 8.15 -5.75 0.92
CA MET A 82 9.02 -6.54 1.81
C MET A 82 10.07 -7.33 1.03
N GLU A 83 9.69 -7.95 -0.08
CA GLU A 83 10.61 -8.71 -0.93
C GLU A 83 11.72 -7.82 -1.51
N VAL A 84 11.35 -6.70 -2.12
CA VAL A 84 12.31 -5.77 -2.76
C VAL A 84 13.21 -5.08 -1.74
N CYS A 85 12.69 -4.79 -0.53
CA CYS A 85 13.46 -4.22 0.57
C CYS A 85 14.24 -5.26 1.39
N HIS A 86 14.16 -6.55 1.04
CA HIS A 86 14.80 -7.66 1.76
C HIS A 86 14.48 -7.64 3.26
N THR A 87 13.24 -7.37 3.61
CA THR A 87 12.76 -7.34 5.00
C THR A 87 11.68 -8.39 5.23
N GLU A 88 11.56 -8.83 6.46
CA GLU A 88 10.50 -9.73 6.90
C GLU A 88 9.37 -8.94 7.57
N GLY A 89 8.20 -9.56 7.67
CA GLY A 89 7.07 -9.00 8.41
C GLY A 89 6.74 -9.82 9.65
N TYR A 90 6.11 -9.18 10.61
CA TYR A 90 5.56 -9.82 11.81
C TYR A 90 4.09 -9.48 11.97
N LEU A 91 3.37 -10.34 12.67
CA LEU A 91 1.96 -10.08 13.02
C LEU A 91 1.91 -9.03 14.14
N ASP A 92 1.45 -7.84 13.80
CA ASP A 92 1.25 -6.75 14.76
C ASP A 92 -0.09 -6.93 15.46
N LEU A 93 -0.04 -7.28 16.75
CA LEU A 93 -1.23 -7.59 17.54
C LEU A 93 -2.14 -6.37 17.78
N ASP A 94 -1.58 -5.17 17.82
CA ASP A 94 -2.36 -3.93 17.94
C ASP A 94 -3.16 -3.67 16.67
N THR A 95 -2.54 -3.83 15.51
CA THR A 95 -3.24 -3.75 14.21
C THR A 95 -4.30 -4.83 14.08
N TRP A 96 -3.99 -6.07 14.46
CA TRP A 96 -4.98 -7.14 14.45
C TRP A 96 -6.18 -6.84 15.35
N GLY A 97 -5.93 -6.38 16.58
CA GLY A 97 -6.99 -5.98 17.49
C GLY A 97 -7.91 -4.87 16.97
N ARG A 98 -7.36 -3.94 16.17
CA ARG A 98 -8.15 -2.89 15.50
C ARG A 98 -9.00 -3.44 14.36
N ILE A 99 -8.47 -4.39 13.59
CA ILE A 99 -9.22 -5.08 12.53
C ILE A 99 -10.39 -5.83 13.16
N ASP A 100 -10.14 -6.58 14.23
CA ASP A 100 -11.18 -7.30 14.96
C ASP A 100 -12.27 -6.35 15.48
N ALA A 101 -11.88 -5.26 16.12
CA ALA A 101 -12.81 -4.24 16.62
C ALA A 101 -13.62 -3.56 15.48
N TYR A 102 -13.02 -3.36 14.30
CA TYR A 102 -13.73 -2.82 13.14
C TYR A 102 -14.84 -3.75 12.66
N PHE A 103 -14.57 -5.07 12.60
CA PHE A 103 -15.56 -6.06 12.23
C PHE A 103 -16.63 -6.24 13.32
N ALA A 104 -16.23 -6.26 14.59
CA ALA A 104 -17.16 -6.37 15.74
C ALA A 104 -18.20 -5.24 15.76
N LYS A 105 -17.82 -4.01 15.43
CA LYS A 105 -18.77 -2.88 15.30
C LYS A 105 -19.84 -3.11 14.24
N LYS A 106 -19.60 -4.00 13.29
CA LYS A 106 -20.55 -4.37 12.23
C LYS A 106 -21.28 -5.69 12.52
N GLY A 107 -21.06 -6.27 13.70
CA GLY A 107 -21.61 -7.58 14.05
C GLY A 107 -20.98 -8.76 13.27
N LEU A 108 -19.76 -8.58 12.78
CA LEU A 108 -19.02 -9.56 11.98
C LEU A 108 -17.71 -9.94 12.66
N CYS A 109 -17.09 -11.02 12.19
CA CYS A 109 -15.74 -11.43 12.55
C CYS A 109 -14.83 -11.30 11.32
N PRO A 110 -13.55 -10.92 11.50
CA PRO A 110 -12.59 -10.94 10.40
C PRO A 110 -12.37 -12.38 9.91
N SER A 111 -12.14 -12.53 8.63
CA SER A 111 -11.73 -13.80 8.05
C SER A 111 -10.23 -14.02 8.27
N GLN A 112 -9.76 -15.26 8.12
CA GLN A 112 -8.32 -15.57 8.18
C GLN A 112 -7.50 -14.75 7.17
N ASN A 113 -8.07 -14.42 6.02
CA ASN A 113 -7.40 -13.59 5.03
C ASN A 113 -7.12 -12.15 5.52
N ASN A 114 -7.89 -11.64 6.47
CA ASN A 114 -7.65 -10.31 7.04
C ASN A 114 -6.38 -10.25 7.89
N GLU A 115 -5.87 -11.41 8.36
CA GLU A 115 -4.62 -11.48 9.14
C GLU A 115 -3.44 -10.89 8.36
N LYS A 116 -3.37 -11.11 7.04
CA LYS A 116 -2.32 -10.51 6.21
C LYS A 116 -2.27 -8.97 6.29
N GLN A 117 -3.40 -8.31 6.56
CA GLN A 117 -3.45 -6.86 6.73
C GLN A 117 -2.75 -6.39 8.01
N ALA A 118 -2.64 -7.27 9.02
CA ALA A 118 -1.96 -7.02 10.28
C ALA A 118 -0.45 -7.36 10.26
N TYR A 119 0.06 -7.94 9.17
CA TYR A 119 1.50 -8.12 9.02
C TYR A 119 2.17 -6.78 8.72
N VAL A 120 3.17 -6.44 9.50
CA VAL A 120 3.92 -5.18 9.43
C VAL A 120 5.38 -5.50 9.13
N PRO A 121 6.01 -4.86 8.12
CA PRO A 121 7.44 -5.03 7.85
C PRO A 121 8.28 -4.60 9.06
N ILE A 122 9.35 -5.33 9.34
CA ILE A 122 10.28 -4.97 10.41
C ILE A 122 10.88 -3.58 10.10
N GLY A 123 10.81 -2.70 11.07
CA GLY A 123 11.29 -1.31 10.95
C GLY A 123 10.26 -0.31 10.41
N ALA A 124 9.09 -0.77 9.98
CA ALA A 124 8.03 0.13 9.54
C ALA A 124 7.22 0.71 10.72
N GLU A 125 6.77 1.94 10.54
CA GLU A 125 5.81 2.61 11.43
C GLU A 125 4.39 2.40 10.91
N VAL A 126 3.48 2.01 11.80
CA VAL A 126 2.06 1.83 11.47
C VAL A 126 1.34 3.17 11.49
N LEU A 127 0.79 3.57 10.35
CA LEU A 127 -0.07 4.72 10.22
C LEU A 127 -1.53 4.26 10.33
N GLN A 128 -2.23 4.75 11.36
CA GLN A 128 -3.59 4.32 11.63
C GLN A 128 -4.55 4.70 10.50
N ASN A 129 -5.46 3.78 10.19
CA ASN A 129 -6.57 4.01 9.26
C ASN A 129 -7.90 3.90 10.01
N ASP A 130 -8.57 5.03 10.21
CA ASP A 130 -9.85 5.08 10.89
C ASP A 130 -11.05 4.77 9.96
N VAL A 131 -10.81 4.65 8.66
CA VAL A 131 -11.84 4.48 7.63
C VAL A 131 -11.95 3.04 7.13
N GLY A 132 -10.89 2.26 7.26
CA GLY A 132 -10.81 0.89 6.75
C GLY A 132 -9.99 -0.05 7.64
N THR A 133 -9.77 -1.27 7.17
CA THR A 133 -9.06 -2.32 7.91
C THR A 133 -7.55 -2.32 7.68
N ALA A 134 -7.10 -1.93 6.49
CA ALA A 134 -5.68 -1.91 6.17
C ALA A 134 -5.02 -0.65 6.71
N PRO A 135 -3.97 -0.73 7.55
CA PRO A 135 -3.20 0.43 7.96
C PRO A 135 -2.34 0.97 6.81
N GLY A 136 -1.93 2.23 6.91
CA GLY A 136 -0.77 2.71 6.17
C GLY A 136 0.51 2.27 6.86
N LEU A 137 1.62 2.28 6.12
CA LEU A 137 2.94 1.90 6.62
C LEU A 137 3.99 2.92 6.13
N TRP A 138 4.87 3.30 7.04
CA TRP A 138 6.00 4.16 6.73
C TRP A 138 7.31 3.54 7.17
#